data_4b4494767efa955bd4b23c2beb434967
#
_entry.id   4b4494767efa955bd4b23c2beb434967
#
_cell.length_a   1.000
_cell.length_b   1.000
_cell.length_c   1.000
_cell.angle_alpha   90.00
_cell.angle_beta   90.00
_cell.angle_gamma   90.00
#
_symmetry.space_group_name_H-M   'P 1'
#
loop_
_entity.id
_entity.type
_entity.pdbx_description
1 polymer ?
#
loop_
_entity_poly.entity_id
_entity_poly.type
_entity_poly.pdbx_seq_one_letter_code
_entity_poly.pdbx_strand_id
1 'polypeptide(L)'
;MFWQRKGKPSIQKRSGTGDVNLGRRCLKPALIIGLLFILISGCAPKVRLTVTQPAEVDTTRIRKVAIGSFEVVSVNQVFKVERNGQWQIKNVGLNQEQQQALSNQIRARVVNLLSTTPYFQLVYTDEFRKLENDEALQKLIAAGGYRTSEIDAVINGRIWLDVTRIDSSEIDKVELEFVEGGRENSFNYTLQTLVYWPFKSISGTLALEMKLTRLNPNEIVSVSFDTRKGSYKLGGKPASLKEQVAAGFQTAGSTLAGAQTNRKDSSAIEESSLVLPNFNQMVADLSESIAAQFARRIAVTQMDVSYPLATGGNPTARLLIEAGAYEKAIEILNNTLNRAREKNPDDIYNLGLCYEATGDFGIALVTYNEATAIDPKNLIYAQGIGRIERLKREKRRVADQLVRRN
;
A
#
# COMPACT_ATOMS: atom_id res chain seq x y z
N MET A 1 56.54 19.44 27.30
CA MET A 1 57.99 19.20 27.41
C MET A 1 58.45 18.40 26.20
N PHE A 2 59.35 18.98 25.43
CA PHE A 2 60.16 18.44 24.32
C PHE A 2 59.42 17.85 23.09
N TRP A 3 59.27 18.73 22.10
CA TRP A 3 59.10 18.36 20.70
C TRP A 3 60.48 18.24 20.03
N GLN A 4 60.84 17.07 19.51
CA GLN A 4 62.00 16.93 18.62
C GLN A 4 61.49 16.91 17.17
N ARG A 5 61.94 17.90 16.39
CA ARG A 5 61.85 17.94 14.93
C ARG A 5 62.79 16.90 14.33
N LYS A 6 62.30 16.01 13.46
CA LYS A 6 63.15 15.22 12.56
C LYS A 6 62.65 15.36 11.11
N GLY A 7 63.56 15.86 10.29
CA GLY A 7 63.97 15.45 8.98
C GLY A 7 62.99 15.53 7.82
N LYS A 8 63.21 16.49 6.91
CA LYS A 8 62.61 16.52 5.55
C LYS A 8 63.20 15.41 4.68
N PRO A 9 62.44 14.62 3.93
CA PRO A 9 62.96 13.85 2.81
C PRO A 9 63.05 14.71 1.54
N SER A 10 64.19 14.65 0.89
CA SER A 10 64.48 15.27 -0.41
C SER A 10 63.71 14.55 -1.55
N ILE A 11 63.03 15.33 -2.37
CA ILE A 11 62.33 14.83 -3.55
C ILE A 11 63.21 15.05 -4.78
N GLN A 12 63.61 13.95 -5.42
CA GLN A 12 64.29 13.96 -6.71
C GLN A 12 63.27 14.31 -7.83
N LYS A 13 63.49 15.39 -8.55
CA LYS A 13 62.79 15.78 -9.77
C LYS A 13 63.12 14.79 -10.90
N ARG A 14 62.17 14.06 -11.41
CA ARG A 14 62.24 13.46 -12.74
C ARG A 14 61.39 14.30 -13.69
N SER A 15 62.05 14.96 -14.62
CA SER A 15 61.45 15.60 -15.77
C SER A 15 61.09 14.49 -16.81
N GLY A 16 59.83 14.34 -17.09
CA GLY A 16 59.31 13.50 -18.19
C GLY A 16 58.23 14.27 -18.88
N THR A 17 58.59 14.93 -19.98
CA THR A 17 57.66 15.51 -20.93
C THR A 17 56.97 14.40 -21.68
N GLY A 18 55.70 14.17 -21.41
CA GLY A 18 54.83 13.29 -22.16
C GLY A 18 53.54 14.02 -22.42
N ASP A 19 53.43 14.59 -23.64
CA ASP A 19 52.20 15.16 -24.14
C ASP A 19 51.12 14.07 -24.23
N VAL A 20 50.23 14.02 -23.28
CA VAL A 20 49.02 13.19 -23.36
C VAL A 20 47.91 14.07 -23.92
N ASN A 21 47.68 13.90 -25.20
CA ASN A 21 46.56 14.46 -25.94
C ASN A 21 45.26 13.85 -25.42
N LEU A 22 44.64 14.45 -24.40
CA LEU A 22 43.32 14.09 -23.90
C LEU A 22 42.26 14.55 -24.93
N GLY A 23 41.97 13.68 -25.87
CA GLY A 23 40.84 13.83 -26.75
C GLY A 23 39.56 14.02 -25.92
N ARG A 24 39.09 15.26 -25.81
CA ARG A 24 37.75 15.58 -25.32
C ARG A 24 36.73 14.90 -26.21
N ARG A 25 36.33 13.69 -25.87
CA ARG A 25 35.11 13.09 -26.43
C ARG A 25 33.92 13.86 -25.88
N CYS A 26 33.50 14.88 -26.62
CA CYS A 26 32.19 15.48 -26.43
C CYS A 26 31.15 14.35 -26.56
N LEU A 27 30.60 13.88 -25.44
CA LEU A 27 29.40 13.06 -25.47
C LEU A 27 28.35 13.87 -26.21
N LYS A 28 27.89 13.33 -27.35
CA LYS A 28 26.92 13.97 -28.20
C LYS A 28 25.68 14.31 -27.37
N PRO A 29 25.16 15.56 -27.39
CA PRO A 29 23.99 15.97 -26.61
C PRO A 29 22.75 15.11 -26.88
N ALA A 30 22.69 14.46 -28.06
CA ALA A 30 21.65 13.49 -28.40
C ALA A 30 21.53 12.31 -27.43
N LEU A 31 22.64 11.88 -26.79
CA LEU A 31 22.62 10.75 -25.85
C LEU A 31 22.08 11.17 -24.48
N ILE A 32 22.30 12.41 -24.07
CA ILE A 32 21.76 12.99 -22.83
C ILE A 32 20.24 13.26 -22.99
N ILE A 33 19.79 13.72 -24.15
CA ILE A 33 18.38 13.94 -24.46
C ILE A 33 17.64 12.59 -24.52
N GLY A 34 18.24 11.55 -25.11
CA GLY A 34 17.66 10.20 -25.12
C GLY A 34 17.53 9.59 -23.73
N LEU A 35 18.50 9.82 -22.83
CA LEU A 35 18.43 9.35 -21.43
C LEU A 35 17.39 10.12 -20.60
N LEU A 36 17.18 11.40 -20.90
CA LEU A 36 16.15 12.23 -20.26
C LEU A 36 14.73 11.79 -20.65
N PHE A 37 14.54 11.34 -21.91
CA PHE A 37 13.24 10.82 -22.37
C PHE A 37 12.86 9.46 -21.76
N ILE A 38 13.84 8.63 -21.38
CA ILE A 38 13.58 7.34 -20.70
C ILE A 38 13.14 7.56 -19.24
N LEU A 39 13.53 8.66 -18.61
CA LEU A 39 13.11 8.99 -17.23
C LEU A 39 11.70 9.58 -17.13
N ILE A 40 11.09 9.97 -18.26
CA ILE A 40 9.69 10.47 -18.32
C ILE A 40 8.71 9.33 -18.64
N SER A 41 9.13 8.07 -18.57
CA SER A 41 8.19 6.92 -18.56
C SER A 41 7.34 6.99 -17.29
N GLY A 42 6.63 8.12 -17.13
CA GLY A 42 5.71 8.41 -16.06
C GLY A 42 4.67 7.29 -15.97
N CYS A 43 4.25 6.97 -14.80
CA CYS A 43 3.12 6.09 -14.54
C CYS A 43 2.01 6.42 -15.53
N ALA A 44 1.63 5.46 -16.39
CA ALA A 44 0.50 5.65 -17.29
C ALA A 44 -0.71 6.13 -16.46
N PRO A 45 -1.42 7.16 -16.92
CA PRO A 45 -2.59 7.66 -16.20
C PRO A 45 -3.57 6.53 -15.98
N LYS A 46 -4.21 6.51 -14.79
CA LYS A 46 -5.14 5.47 -14.40
C LYS A 46 -6.46 6.09 -14.01
N VAL A 47 -7.54 5.45 -14.41
CA VAL A 47 -8.87 5.80 -13.96
C VAL A 47 -9.31 4.86 -12.85
N ARG A 48 -9.98 5.40 -11.81
CA ARG A 48 -10.56 4.60 -10.73
C ARG A 48 -12.03 4.38 -11.00
N LEU A 49 -12.43 3.11 -10.94
CA LEU A 49 -13.83 2.70 -11.09
C LEU A 49 -14.23 1.89 -9.86
N THR A 50 -15.45 2.10 -9.37
CA THR A 50 -16.03 1.28 -8.31
C THR A 50 -16.81 0.13 -8.94
N VAL A 51 -16.41 -1.09 -8.65
CA VAL A 51 -17.07 -2.31 -9.14
C VAL A 51 -17.71 -3.08 -8.00
N THR A 52 -18.90 -3.65 -8.26
CA THR A 52 -19.59 -4.51 -7.30
C THR A 52 -19.16 -5.95 -7.51
N GLN A 53 -18.69 -6.59 -6.44
CA GLN A 53 -18.24 -7.99 -6.44
C GLN A 53 -19.22 -8.88 -5.68
N PRO A 54 -19.53 -10.08 -6.21
CA PRO A 54 -20.35 -11.05 -5.50
C PRO A 54 -19.61 -11.64 -4.30
N ALA A 55 -20.35 -12.09 -3.29
CA ALA A 55 -19.79 -12.93 -2.24
C ALA A 55 -19.17 -14.21 -2.83
N GLU A 56 -18.05 -14.65 -2.27
CA GLU A 56 -17.37 -15.88 -2.70
C GLU A 56 -18.12 -17.12 -2.22
N VAL A 57 -18.68 -17.06 -0.99
CA VAL A 57 -19.44 -18.13 -0.37
C VAL A 57 -20.94 -17.83 -0.42
N ASP A 58 -21.78 -18.87 -0.38
CA ASP A 58 -23.23 -18.71 -0.35
C ASP A 58 -23.71 -18.30 1.04
N THR A 59 -24.02 -17.03 1.18
CA THR A 59 -24.59 -16.41 2.39
C THR A 59 -26.02 -15.90 2.16
N THR A 60 -26.70 -16.33 1.10
CA THR A 60 -28.02 -15.82 0.72
C THR A 60 -29.11 -16.07 1.78
N ARG A 61 -28.94 -17.09 2.62
CA ARG A 61 -29.86 -17.42 3.73
C ARG A 61 -29.48 -16.69 5.05
N ILE A 62 -28.45 -15.85 5.05
CA ILE A 62 -27.99 -15.12 6.23
C ILE A 62 -28.33 -13.64 6.02
N ARG A 63 -29.24 -13.10 6.82
CA ARG A 63 -29.66 -11.70 6.78
C ARG A 63 -29.16 -10.92 7.99
N LYS A 64 -29.33 -11.49 9.18
CA LYS A 64 -29.02 -10.87 10.46
C LYS A 64 -27.80 -11.51 11.06
N VAL A 65 -26.77 -10.72 11.28
CA VAL A 65 -25.46 -11.17 11.77
C VAL A 65 -25.09 -10.46 13.05
N ALA A 66 -24.73 -11.22 14.07
CA ALA A 66 -24.11 -10.70 15.28
C ALA A 66 -22.58 -10.77 15.17
N ILE A 67 -21.90 -9.78 15.75
CA ILE A 67 -20.44 -9.79 15.86
C ILE A 67 -20.08 -10.17 17.30
N GLY A 68 -19.50 -11.36 17.42
CA GLY A 68 -19.02 -11.91 18.69
C GLY A 68 -17.66 -11.34 19.13
N SER A 69 -16.99 -12.06 19.98
CA SER A 69 -15.66 -11.72 20.49
C SER A 69 -14.56 -12.14 19.52
N PHE A 70 -13.42 -11.48 19.65
CA PHE A 70 -12.17 -11.84 19.01
C PHE A 70 -11.18 -12.25 20.10
N GLU A 71 -10.95 -13.56 20.25
CA GLU A 71 -10.05 -14.13 21.24
C GLU A 71 -8.60 -13.73 20.95
N VAL A 72 -7.90 -13.18 21.93
CA VAL A 72 -6.47 -12.88 21.83
C VAL A 72 -5.67 -14.12 22.24
N VAL A 73 -5.19 -14.87 21.25
CA VAL A 73 -4.45 -16.11 21.47
C VAL A 73 -3.00 -15.84 21.90
N SER A 74 -2.35 -14.91 21.21
CA SER A 74 -0.99 -14.50 21.57
C SER A 74 -0.71 -13.07 21.17
N VAL A 75 0.04 -12.37 22.02
CA VAL A 75 0.64 -11.08 21.71
C VAL A 75 2.08 -11.04 22.19
N ASN A 76 2.96 -10.79 21.26
CA ASN A 76 4.39 -10.69 21.48
C ASN A 76 4.85 -9.27 21.15
N GLN A 77 5.32 -8.52 22.13
CA GLN A 77 5.92 -7.21 21.90
C GLN A 77 7.39 -7.23 22.30
N VAL A 78 8.26 -6.98 21.36
CA VAL A 78 9.71 -6.96 21.56
C VAL A 78 10.23 -5.55 21.35
N PHE A 79 10.85 -5.00 22.38
CA PHE A 79 11.57 -3.73 22.30
C PHE A 79 13.06 -4.02 22.24
N LYS A 80 13.72 -3.54 21.20
CA LYS A 80 15.17 -3.65 20.98
C LYS A 80 15.75 -2.25 20.97
N VAL A 81 16.62 -1.96 21.93
CA VAL A 81 17.33 -0.67 22.02
C VAL A 81 18.81 -0.94 21.96
N GLU A 82 19.50 -0.30 21.03
CA GLU A 82 20.96 -0.35 20.96
C GLU A 82 21.56 0.86 21.66
N ARG A 83 22.43 0.59 22.63
CA ARG A 83 23.21 1.62 23.33
C ARG A 83 24.66 1.20 23.39
N ASN A 84 25.55 2.06 22.87
CA ASN A 84 27.01 1.80 22.86
C ASN A 84 27.39 0.45 22.22
N GLY A 85 26.71 0.06 21.14
CA GLY A 85 26.95 -1.22 20.44
C GLY A 85 26.39 -2.46 21.15
N GLN A 86 25.65 -2.30 22.24
CA GLN A 86 25.02 -3.40 22.97
C GLN A 86 23.50 -3.33 22.84
N TRP A 87 22.89 -4.49 22.55
CA TRP A 87 21.46 -4.62 22.44
C TRP A 87 20.82 -4.91 23.80
N GLN A 88 19.86 -4.09 24.18
CA GLN A 88 18.93 -4.35 25.26
C GLN A 88 17.60 -4.83 24.66
N ILE A 89 17.19 -6.03 25.01
CA ILE A 89 15.95 -6.63 24.51
C ILE A 89 14.99 -6.79 25.68
N LYS A 90 13.77 -6.25 25.52
CA LYS A 90 12.70 -6.36 26.49
C LYS A 90 11.46 -6.93 25.82
N ASN A 91 10.96 -8.04 26.32
CA ASN A 91 9.67 -8.59 25.93
C ASN A 91 8.59 -8.03 26.85
N VAL A 92 7.49 -7.58 26.27
CA VAL A 92 6.36 -7.00 27.02
C VAL A 92 5.08 -7.70 26.55
N GLY A 93 4.41 -8.40 27.45
CA GLY A 93 3.07 -8.94 27.23
C GLY A 93 2.01 -7.88 27.42
N LEU A 94 0.82 -8.13 26.90
CA LEU A 94 -0.38 -7.35 27.24
C LEU A 94 -1.04 -7.91 28.50
N ASN A 95 -1.46 -7.03 29.38
CA ASN A 95 -2.34 -7.44 30.49
C ASN A 95 -3.77 -7.71 29.96
N GLN A 96 -4.64 -8.26 30.80
CA GLN A 96 -6.00 -8.65 30.39
C GLN A 96 -6.82 -7.47 29.85
N GLU A 97 -6.71 -6.29 30.46
CA GLU A 97 -7.40 -5.09 30.00
C GLU A 97 -6.95 -4.65 28.60
N GLN A 98 -5.64 -4.68 28.36
CA GLN A 98 -5.05 -4.36 27.06
C GLN A 98 -5.42 -5.39 25.99
N GLN A 99 -5.51 -6.68 26.33
CA GLN A 99 -5.99 -7.74 25.44
C GLN A 99 -7.46 -7.51 25.07
N GLN A 100 -8.29 -7.16 26.06
CA GLN A 100 -9.69 -6.82 25.81
C GLN A 100 -9.85 -5.56 24.95
N ALA A 101 -9.01 -4.54 25.16
CA ALA A 101 -8.97 -3.35 24.32
C ALA A 101 -8.61 -3.69 22.86
N LEU A 102 -7.61 -4.55 22.66
CA LEU A 102 -7.21 -5.06 21.32
C LEU A 102 -8.35 -5.80 20.63
N SER A 103 -9.00 -6.75 21.34
CA SER A 103 -10.17 -7.48 20.85
C SER A 103 -11.30 -6.52 20.41
N ASN A 104 -11.63 -5.55 21.27
CA ASN A 104 -12.66 -4.55 20.98
C ASN A 104 -12.30 -3.65 19.79
N GLN A 105 -11.05 -3.27 19.64
CA GLN A 105 -10.56 -2.48 18.53
C GLN A 105 -10.75 -3.21 17.20
N ILE A 106 -10.33 -4.48 17.12
CA ILE A 106 -10.48 -5.30 15.91
C ILE A 106 -11.96 -5.55 15.61
N ARG A 107 -12.75 -5.88 16.65
CA ARG A 107 -14.20 -6.04 16.50
C ARG A 107 -14.86 -4.79 15.93
N ALA A 108 -14.51 -3.61 16.44
CA ALA A 108 -15.05 -2.34 15.94
C ALA A 108 -14.72 -2.10 14.46
N ARG A 109 -13.55 -2.52 13.99
CA ARG A 109 -13.19 -2.45 12.56
C ARG A 109 -14.07 -3.35 11.70
N VAL A 110 -14.31 -4.59 12.14
CA VAL A 110 -15.20 -5.53 11.45
C VAL A 110 -16.63 -4.97 11.41
N VAL A 111 -17.14 -4.45 12.53
CA VAL A 111 -18.46 -3.80 12.61
C VAL A 111 -18.56 -2.63 11.63
N ASN A 112 -17.60 -1.70 11.66
CA ASN A 112 -17.61 -0.53 10.78
C ASN A 112 -17.61 -0.93 9.30
N LEU A 113 -16.78 -1.90 8.93
CA LEU A 113 -16.69 -2.36 7.56
C LEU A 113 -17.98 -3.02 7.08
N LEU A 114 -18.56 -3.92 7.88
CA LEU A 114 -19.80 -4.59 7.53
C LEU A 114 -21.02 -3.67 7.57
N SER A 115 -21.02 -2.62 8.39
CA SER A 115 -22.09 -1.62 8.42
C SER A 115 -22.13 -0.73 7.18
N THR A 116 -20.97 -0.51 6.51
CA THR A 116 -20.92 0.19 5.22
C THR A 116 -21.37 -0.69 4.04
N THR A 117 -21.54 -1.99 4.27
CA THR A 117 -21.95 -2.96 3.26
C THR A 117 -23.41 -3.31 3.51
N PRO A 118 -24.38 -2.87 2.69
CA PRO A 118 -25.82 -3.06 2.94
C PRO A 118 -26.29 -4.51 2.77
N TYR A 119 -25.36 -5.47 2.81
CA TYR A 119 -25.62 -6.87 2.61
C TYR A 119 -26.14 -7.57 3.87
N PHE A 120 -25.60 -7.25 5.05
CA PHE A 120 -26.07 -7.81 6.32
C PHE A 120 -26.75 -6.74 7.19
N GLN A 121 -27.77 -7.16 7.92
CA GLN A 121 -28.28 -6.41 9.05
C GLN A 121 -27.48 -6.80 10.29
N LEU A 122 -26.70 -5.89 10.82
CA LEU A 122 -25.95 -6.15 12.05
C LEU A 122 -26.86 -6.05 13.27
N VAL A 123 -26.81 -7.07 14.11
CA VAL A 123 -27.55 -7.15 15.38
C VAL A 123 -26.55 -7.03 16.52
N TYR A 124 -26.79 -6.07 17.41
CA TYR A 124 -25.95 -5.83 18.57
C TYR A 124 -26.53 -6.55 19.77
N THR A 125 -25.87 -7.62 20.21
CA THR A 125 -26.25 -8.38 21.41
C THR A 125 -25.06 -8.49 22.35
N ASP A 126 -25.33 -8.26 23.64
CA ASP A 126 -24.31 -8.38 24.67
C ASP A 126 -23.91 -9.84 24.94
N GLU A 127 -24.81 -10.78 24.65
CA GLU A 127 -24.57 -12.20 24.84
C GLU A 127 -23.36 -12.69 24.02
N PHE A 128 -23.33 -12.38 22.70
CA PHE A 128 -22.22 -12.79 21.84
C PHE A 128 -20.95 -11.96 22.07
N ARG A 129 -21.11 -10.73 22.55
CA ARG A 129 -19.98 -9.86 22.84
C ARG A 129 -19.15 -10.33 24.04
N LYS A 130 -19.81 -10.97 25.01
CA LYS A 130 -19.19 -11.43 26.25
C LYS A 130 -18.56 -12.82 26.14
N LEU A 131 -18.75 -13.51 25.02
CA LEU A 131 -18.14 -14.82 24.81
C LEU A 131 -16.62 -14.67 24.68
N GLU A 132 -15.89 -15.42 25.50
CA GLU A 132 -14.43 -15.33 25.55
C GLU A 132 -13.76 -16.05 24.37
N ASN A 133 -14.36 -17.16 23.92
CA ASN A 133 -13.80 -18.03 22.89
C ASN A 133 -14.87 -18.79 22.10
N ASP A 134 -14.43 -19.57 21.12
CA ASP A 134 -15.27 -20.40 20.25
C ASP A 134 -16.03 -21.47 21.03
N GLU A 135 -15.43 -22.04 22.07
CA GLU A 135 -16.06 -23.10 22.91
C GLU A 135 -17.26 -22.53 23.66
N ALA A 136 -17.13 -21.32 24.20
CA ALA A 136 -18.24 -20.63 24.85
C ALA A 136 -19.38 -20.33 23.86
N LEU A 137 -19.06 -19.95 22.62
CA LEU A 137 -20.04 -19.79 21.56
C LEU A 137 -20.78 -21.11 21.27
N GLN A 138 -20.08 -22.22 21.11
CA GLN A 138 -20.70 -23.52 20.85
C GLN A 138 -21.59 -24.00 22.02
N LYS A 139 -21.18 -23.74 23.24
CA LYS A 139 -22.01 -24.02 24.44
C LYS A 139 -23.28 -23.18 24.45
N LEU A 140 -23.20 -21.90 24.11
CA LEU A 140 -24.36 -21.01 24.01
C LEU A 140 -25.33 -21.48 22.91
N ILE A 141 -24.80 -21.85 21.73
CA ILE A 141 -25.59 -22.39 20.62
C ILE A 141 -26.31 -23.69 21.05
N ALA A 142 -25.58 -24.62 21.67
CA ALA A 142 -26.12 -25.90 22.13
C ALA A 142 -27.20 -25.73 23.20
N ALA A 143 -27.05 -24.74 24.08
CA ALA A 143 -28.04 -24.41 25.11
C ALA A 143 -29.31 -23.76 24.59
N GLY A 144 -29.33 -23.33 23.30
CA GLY A 144 -30.47 -22.62 22.70
C GLY A 144 -30.79 -21.27 23.36
N GLY A 145 -29.80 -20.70 24.09
CA GLY A 145 -29.97 -19.50 24.91
C GLY A 145 -30.07 -18.19 24.12
N TYR A 146 -30.16 -18.23 22.80
CA TYR A 146 -30.30 -17.07 21.92
C TYR A 146 -31.62 -17.10 21.17
N ARG A 147 -32.17 -15.95 20.88
CA ARG A 147 -33.40 -15.84 20.08
C ARG A 147 -33.09 -16.07 18.61
N THR A 148 -33.24 -17.32 18.14
CA THR A 148 -33.01 -17.75 16.74
C THR A 148 -33.78 -16.93 15.69
N SER A 149 -34.90 -16.33 16.08
CA SER A 149 -35.68 -15.46 15.20
C SER A 149 -35.02 -14.09 14.94
N GLU A 150 -34.03 -13.69 15.73
CA GLU A 150 -33.39 -12.38 15.66
C GLU A 150 -32.01 -12.41 15.00
N ILE A 151 -31.34 -13.59 14.96
CA ILE A 151 -29.97 -13.71 14.47
C ILE A 151 -29.82 -15.00 13.65
N ASP A 152 -29.29 -14.88 12.44
CA ASP A 152 -29.06 -16.02 11.56
C ASP A 152 -27.64 -16.59 11.71
N ALA A 153 -26.67 -15.71 11.97
CA ALA A 153 -25.26 -16.11 12.08
C ALA A 153 -24.46 -15.20 13.00
N VAL A 154 -23.30 -15.70 13.44
CA VAL A 154 -22.33 -14.97 14.26
C VAL A 154 -20.98 -14.95 13.56
N ILE A 155 -20.30 -13.80 13.61
CA ILE A 155 -18.91 -13.65 13.24
C ILE A 155 -18.09 -13.53 14.51
N ASN A 156 -17.12 -14.41 14.67
CA ASN A 156 -16.12 -14.39 15.73
C ASN A 156 -14.73 -14.65 15.17
N GLY A 157 -13.70 -14.51 15.97
CA GLY A 157 -12.35 -14.71 15.49
C GLY A 157 -11.29 -14.89 16.55
N ARG A 158 -10.06 -15.12 16.11
CA ARG A 158 -8.87 -15.26 16.95
C ARG A 158 -7.74 -14.38 16.43
N ILE A 159 -6.92 -13.87 17.34
CA ILE A 159 -5.89 -12.85 17.12
C ILE A 159 -4.54 -13.38 17.53
N TRP A 160 -3.55 -13.28 16.64
CA TRP A 160 -2.13 -13.43 16.91
C TRP A 160 -1.43 -12.16 16.47
N LEU A 161 -0.60 -11.60 17.34
CA LEU A 161 0.06 -10.33 17.08
C LEU A 161 1.50 -10.36 17.55
N ASP A 162 2.42 -10.13 16.62
CA ASP A 162 3.85 -9.94 16.90
C ASP A 162 4.25 -8.52 16.52
N VAL A 163 4.86 -7.80 17.47
CA VAL A 163 5.33 -6.43 17.25
C VAL A 163 6.77 -6.31 17.71
N THR A 164 7.62 -5.77 16.84
CA THR A 164 9.01 -5.44 17.18
C THR A 164 9.22 -3.94 17.01
N ARG A 165 9.76 -3.30 18.05
CA ARG A 165 10.24 -1.92 18.01
C ARG A 165 11.74 -1.90 18.14
N ILE A 166 12.40 -1.12 17.29
CA ILE A 166 13.85 -0.99 17.27
C ILE A 166 14.19 0.50 17.40
N ASP A 167 15.11 0.81 18.33
CA ASP A 167 15.75 2.10 18.47
C ASP A 167 17.26 1.85 18.38
N SER A 168 17.88 2.31 17.30
CA SER A 168 19.27 1.99 16.95
C SER A 168 19.86 3.03 16.01
N SER A 169 21.06 2.79 15.52
CA SER A 169 21.74 3.64 14.53
C SER A 169 22.32 2.80 13.40
N GLU A 170 22.12 3.25 12.17
CA GLU A 170 22.87 2.73 11.01
C GLU A 170 24.24 3.36 10.97
N ILE A 171 25.28 2.56 10.71
CA ILE A 171 26.66 3.02 10.66
C ILE A 171 27.09 3.10 9.20
N ASP A 172 27.63 4.23 8.81
CA ASP A 172 28.20 4.43 7.49
C ASP A 172 29.66 4.88 7.58
N LYS A 173 30.48 4.39 6.66
CA LYS A 173 31.84 4.89 6.48
C LYS A 173 31.80 5.97 5.40
N VAL A 174 32.08 7.18 5.80
CA VAL A 174 32.12 8.33 4.90
C VAL A 174 33.59 8.73 4.70
N GLU A 175 33.99 8.85 3.45
CA GLU A 175 35.26 9.38 3.05
C GLU A 175 35.10 10.89 2.82
N LEU A 176 35.78 11.68 3.64
CA LEU A 176 35.81 13.12 3.51
C LEU A 176 37.11 13.52 2.80
N GLU A 177 36.99 14.10 1.62
CA GLU A 177 38.12 14.67 0.91
C GLU A 177 38.30 16.12 1.36
N PHE A 178 39.48 16.42 1.88
CA PHE A 178 39.85 17.78 2.25
C PHE A 178 40.92 18.29 1.30
N VAL A 179 40.72 19.53 0.85
CA VAL A 179 41.67 20.25 0.04
C VAL A 179 42.23 21.39 0.92
N GLU A 180 43.45 21.25 1.37
CA GLU A 180 44.12 22.28 2.19
C GLU A 180 45.22 22.95 1.36
N GLY A 181 45.15 24.26 1.25
CA GLY A 181 46.17 25.05 0.56
C GLY A 181 45.62 26.08 -0.44
N GLY A 182 46.48 27.03 -0.81
CA GLY A 182 46.19 28.06 -1.80
C GLY A 182 46.43 27.55 -3.24
N ARG A 183 46.20 28.43 -4.24
CA ARG A 183 46.22 28.09 -5.69
C ARG A 183 47.51 27.41 -6.20
N GLU A 184 48.60 27.43 -5.49
CA GLU A 184 49.88 26.85 -5.94
C GLU A 184 50.34 25.61 -5.16
N ASN A 185 49.80 25.33 -3.97
CA ASN A 185 50.11 24.13 -3.17
C ASN A 185 48.87 23.60 -2.49
N SER A 186 48.10 22.80 -3.17
CA SER A 186 46.95 22.08 -2.58
C SER A 186 47.35 20.65 -2.21
N PHE A 187 47.04 20.25 -0.99
CA PHE A 187 47.18 18.89 -0.51
C PHE A 187 45.77 18.31 -0.36
N ASN A 188 45.50 17.19 -1.06
CA ASN A 188 44.29 16.43 -0.89
C ASN A 188 44.59 15.32 0.10
N TYR A 189 43.80 15.21 1.14
CA TYR A 189 43.83 14.07 2.05
C TYR A 189 42.42 13.56 2.28
N THR A 190 42.30 12.26 2.40
CA THR A 190 41.02 11.57 2.63
C THR A 190 40.98 11.11 4.08
N LEU A 191 39.96 11.54 4.80
CA LEU A 191 39.68 11.08 6.15
C LEU A 191 38.49 10.13 6.11
N GLN A 192 38.68 8.90 6.56
CA GLN A 192 37.56 7.98 6.78
C GLN A 192 36.99 8.22 8.17
N THR A 193 35.69 8.51 8.23
CA THR A 193 34.97 8.68 9.49
C THR A 193 33.72 7.79 9.51
N LEU A 194 33.32 7.38 10.71
CA LEU A 194 32.07 6.66 10.93
C LEU A 194 30.97 7.68 11.24
N VAL A 195 29.93 7.66 10.46
CA VAL A 195 28.74 8.47 10.69
C VAL A 195 27.62 7.54 11.18
N TYR A 196 27.00 7.94 12.28
CA TYR A 196 25.88 7.22 12.90
C TYR A 196 24.58 7.91 12.54
N TRP A 197 23.67 7.16 11.89
CA TRP A 197 22.36 7.61 11.49
C TRP A 197 21.31 7.00 12.42
N PRO A 198 20.85 7.74 13.46
CA PRO A 198 19.85 7.20 14.38
C PRO A 198 18.54 6.94 13.67
N PHE A 199 17.89 5.82 14.01
CA PHE A 199 16.58 5.48 13.51
C PHE A 199 15.70 4.80 14.58
N LYS A 200 14.41 4.96 14.41
CA LYS A 200 13.39 4.18 15.13
C LYS A 200 12.55 3.43 14.12
N SER A 201 12.23 2.19 14.41
CA SER A 201 11.32 1.43 13.58
C SER A 201 10.31 0.65 14.42
N ILE A 202 9.14 0.42 13.84
CA ILE A 202 8.13 -0.49 14.34
C ILE A 202 7.74 -1.42 13.21
N SER A 203 7.77 -2.71 13.47
CA SER A 203 7.25 -3.72 12.55
C SER A 203 6.27 -4.61 13.29
N GLY A 204 5.20 -4.99 12.60
CA GLY A 204 4.17 -5.85 13.17
C GLY A 204 3.71 -6.89 12.17
N THR A 205 3.33 -8.04 12.71
CA THR A 205 2.64 -9.10 11.98
C THR A 205 1.35 -9.40 12.73
N LEU A 206 0.21 -9.15 12.10
CA LEU A 206 -1.11 -9.49 12.61
C LEU A 206 -1.65 -10.68 11.82
N ALA A 207 -2.01 -11.75 12.49
CA ALA A 207 -2.80 -12.84 11.96
C ALA A 207 -4.17 -12.84 12.61
N LEU A 208 -5.22 -12.90 11.79
CA LEU A 208 -6.60 -13.01 12.23
C LEU A 208 -7.23 -14.25 11.62
N GLU A 209 -7.83 -15.08 12.45
CA GLU A 209 -8.83 -16.03 12.01
C GLU A 209 -10.19 -15.38 12.21
N MET A 210 -11.01 -15.43 11.16
CA MET A 210 -12.41 -14.99 11.24
C MET A 210 -13.32 -16.09 10.73
N LYS A 211 -14.41 -16.31 11.46
CA LYS A 211 -15.34 -17.38 11.25
C LYS A 211 -16.76 -16.84 11.20
N LEU A 212 -17.50 -17.23 10.17
CA LEU A 212 -18.94 -17.02 10.07
C LEU A 212 -19.65 -18.34 10.35
N THR A 213 -20.36 -18.40 11.46
CA THR A 213 -21.12 -19.58 11.91
C THR A 213 -22.60 -19.29 11.79
N ARG A 214 -23.34 -20.08 11.02
CA ARG A 214 -24.80 -20.06 10.98
C ARG A 214 -25.31 -20.73 12.25
N LEU A 215 -26.39 -20.21 12.81
CA LEU A 215 -26.93 -20.73 14.06
C LEU A 215 -27.96 -21.84 13.85
N ASN A 216 -28.70 -21.78 12.74
CA ASN A 216 -29.70 -22.78 12.41
C ASN A 216 -29.70 -23.11 10.88
N PRO A 217 -29.28 -24.32 10.45
CA PRO A 217 -28.54 -25.29 11.28
C PRO A 217 -27.18 -24.75 11.75
N ASN A 218 -26.67 -25.29 12.86
CA ASN A 218 -25.35 -24.92 13.35
C ASN A 218 -24.26 -25.43 12.39
N GLU A 219 -23.71 -24.51 11.61
CA GLU A 219 -22.72 -24.86 10.60
C GLU A 219 -21.76 -23.69 10.37
N ILE A 220 -20.49 -24.01 10.18
CA ILE A 220 -19.48 -23.04 9.79
C ILE A 220 -19.60 -22.78 8.29
N VAL A 221 -20.02 -21.58 7.93
CA VAL A 221 -20.23 -21.16 6.54
C VAL A 221 -18.93 -20.70 5.89
N SER A 222 -18.09 -20.02 6.65
CA SER A 222 -16.79 -19.52 6.17
C SER A 222 -15.78 -19.41 7.30
N VAL A 223 -14.55 -19.80 6.99
CA VAL A 223 -13.37 -19.54 7.84
C VAL A 223 -12.33 -18.87 6.95
N SER A 224 -11.71 -17.81 7.45
CA SER A 224 -10.50 -17.27 6.87
C SER A 224 -9.42 -17.14 7.92
N PHE A 225 -8.19 -17.41 7.51
CA PHE A 225 -6.99 -17.13 8.29
C PHE A 225 -6.07 -16.31 7.42
N ASP A 226 -5.94 -15.05 7.75
CA ASP A 226 -5.16 -14.09 6.96
C ASP A 226 -4.11 -13.42 7.82
N THR A 227 -2.95 -13.17 7.22
CA THR A 227 -1.82 -12.52 7.88
C THR A 227 -1.42 -11.27 7.12
N ARG A 228 -1.17 -10.18 7.85
CA ARG A 228 -0.62 -8.93 7.30
C ARG A 228 0.62 -8.51 8.07
N LYS A 229 1.56 -7.95 7.33
CA LYS A 229 2.79 -7.38 7.89
C LYS A 229 2.86 -5.91 7.54
N GLY A 230 3.25 -5.10 8.51
CA GLY A 230 3.52 -3.68 8.34
C GLY A 230 4.86 -3.33 8.96
N SER A 231 5.55 -2.37 8.37
CA SER A 231 6.82 -1.87 8.87
C SER A 231 6.92 -0.38 8.59
N TYR A 232 7.31 0.38 9.60
CA TYR A 232 7.52 1.81 9.53
C TYR A 232 8.89 2.12 10.12
N LYS A 233 9.62 3.03 9.48
CA LYS A 233 10.94 3.47 9.91
C LYS A 233 11.03 4.97 9.83
N LEU A 234 11.61 5.58 10.86
CA LEU A 234 11.87 7.01 10.97
C LEU A 234 13.37 7.22 11.20
N GLY A 235 13.99 8.06 10.38
CA GLY A 235 15.44 8.29 10.42
C GLY A 235 16.23 7.18 9.72
N GLY A 236 17.52 7.07 10.04
CA GLY A 236 18.46 6.18 9.40
C GLY A 236 19.20 6.83 8.23
N LYS A 237 20.07 6.07 7.58
CA LYS A 237 20.84 6.52 6.43
C LYS A 237 19.90 6.98 5.31
N PRO A 238 20.09 8.19 4.74
CA PRO A 238 19.26 8.65 3.63
C PRO A 238 19.43 7.71 2.44
N ALA A 239 18.30 7.31 1.84
CA ALA A 239 18.31 6.48 0.66
C ALA A 239 19.09 7.16 -0.48
N SER A 240 19.81 6.39 -1.28
CA SER A 240 20.46 6.92 -2.47
C SER A 240 19.42 7.54 -3.41
N LEU A 241 19.81 8.51 -4.23
CA LEU A 241 18.92 9.14 -5.23
C LEU A 241 18.18 8.10 -6.10
N LYS A 242 18.82 6.96 -6.40
CA LYS A 242 18.21 5.84 -7.14
C LYS A 242 17.08 5.15 -6.35
N GLU A 243 17.27 4.94 -5.05
CA GLU A 243 16.26 4.33 -4.18
C GLU A 243 15.11 5.30 -3.90
N GLN A 244 15.40 6.61 -3.80
CA GLN A 244 14.36 7.64 -3.67
C GLN A 244 13.45 7.70 -4.91
N VAL A 245 14.00 7.58 -6.10
CA VAL A 245 13.22 7.54 -7.36
C VAL A 245 12.42 6.24 -7.48
N ALA A 246 12.99 5.10 -7.04
CA ALA A 246 12.30 3.79 -7.09
C ALA A 246 11.18 3.66 -6.04
N ALA A 247 11.31 4.30 -4.87
CA ALA A 247 10.31 4.29 -3.81
C ALA A 247 9.09 5.20 -4.06
N GLY A 248 9.15 6.02 -5.12
CA GLY A 248 8.10 6.99 -5.44
C GLY A 248 8.06 8.19 -4.49
N PHE A 249 7.43 9.24 -4.92
CA PHE A 249 7.38 10.56 -4.24
C PHE A 249 6.78 10.55 -2.81
N GLN A 250 6.24 9.47 -2.32
CA GLN A 250 5.62 9.40 -0.98
C GLN A 250 6.64 9.51 0.16
N THR A 251 7.91 9.21 -0.08
CA THR A 251 8.99 9.32 0.93
C THR A 251 9.86 10.56 0.76
N ALA A 252 9.76 11.29 -0.36
CA ALA A 252 10.61 12.42 -0.66
C ALA A 252 10.45 13.61 0.33
N GLY A 253 9.26 13.79 0.90
CA GLY A 253 9.01 14.85 1.88
C GLY A 253 9.76 14.65 3.20
N SER A 254 9.91 13.41 3.65
CA SER A 254 10.57 13.10 4.93
C SER A 254 12.10 13.09 4.84
N THR A 255 12.65 12.76 3.66
CA THR A 255 14.11 12.66 3.48
C THR A 255 14.77 14.03 3.22
N LEU A 256 14.04 14.96 2.59
CA LEU A 256 14.52 16.34 2.41
C LEU A 256 14.58 17.13 3.72
N ALA A 257 13.69 16.84 4.67
CA ALA A 257 13.75 17.46 6.00
C ALA A 257 14.98 17.01 6.80
N GLY A 258 15.48 15.78 6.59
CA GLY A 258 16.70 15.27 7.23
C GLY A 258 17.99 15.85 6.66
N ALA A 259 18.03 16.24 5.39
CA ALA A 259 19.22 16.77 4.73
C ALA A 259 19.47 18.26 4.99
N GLN A 260 18.50 19.01 5.51
CA GLN A 260 18.65 20.45 5.79
C GLN A 260 19.14 20.78 7.20
N THR A 261 19.30 19.81 8.09
CA THR A 261 19.67 20.07 9.50
C THR A 261 21.15 20.31 9.76
N ASN A 262 22.01 20.39 8.72
CA ASN A 262 23.42 20.76 8.89
C ASN A 262 23.70 22.28 8.79
N ARG A 263 22.66 23.14 8.79
CA ARG A 263 22.83 24.56 9.05
C ARG A 263 22.54 24.86 10.52
N LYS A 264 23.55 25.43 11.19
CA LYS A 264 23.47 26.01 12.53
C LYS A 264 22.48 27.16 12.59
N ASP A 265 21.22 26.86 12.56
CA ASP A 265 20.16 27.74 13.07
C ASP A 265 19.06 26.82 13.62
N SER A 266 19.22 26.56 14.91
CA SER A 266 18.26 25.89 15.77
C SER A 266 17.07 26.80 16.04
N SER A 267 16.27 27.06 15.01
CA SER A 267 14.89 27.45 15.22
C SER A 267 14.04 26.21 14.95
N ALA A 268 13.45 25.73 16.02
CA ALA A 268 12.49 24.64 16.10
C ALA A 268 11.72 24.40 14.79
N ILE A 269 12.24 23.49 13.95
CA ILE A 269 11.39 22.80 13.00
C ILE A 269 10.56 21.87 13.89
N GLU A 270 9.27 22.17 14.00
CA GLU A 270 8.31 21.36 14.70
C GLU A 270 8.51 19.89 14.33
N GLU A 271 8.99 19.12 15.28
CA GLU A 271 9.08 17.66 15.27
C GLU A 271 7.71 16.98 15.06
N SER A 272 6.69 17.76 14.71
CA SER A 272 5.28 17.40 14.80
C SER A 272 4.74 16.58 13.62
N SER A 273 5.50 16.29 12.55
CA SER A 273 4.93 15.59 11.39
C SER A 273 5.51 14.21 11.07
N LEU A 274 6.53 13.74 11.77
CA LEU A 274 7.17 12.44 11.53
C LEU A 274 7.19 11.59 12.80
N VAL A 275 6.00 11.25 13.29
CA VAL A 275 5.86 10.32 14.40
C VAL A 275 5.63 8.92 13.86
N LEU A 276 6.39 7.94 14.35
CA LEU A 276 6.08 6.53 14.09
C LEU A 276 4.64 6.24 14.53
N PRO A 277 3.85 5.48 13.74
CA PRO A 277 2.52 5.11 14.16
C PRO A 277 2.61 4.41 15.52
N ASN A 278 1.64 4.73 16.39
CA ASN A 278 1.55 4.02 17.64
C ASN A 278 1.05 2.58 17.41
N PHE A 279 1.14 1.76 18.44
CA PHE A 279 0.70 0.36 18.39
C PHE A 279 -0.73 0.22 17.84
N ASN A 280 -1.66 1.04 18.35
CA ASN A 280 -3.07 0.98 17.96
C ASN A 280 -3.31 1.36 16.50
N GLN A 281 -2.56 2.35 15.99
CA GLN A 281 -2.64 2.74 14.57
C GLN A 281 -2.18 1.60 13.66
N MET A 282 -1.05 0.98 13.97
CA MET A 282 -0.54 -0.15 13.19
C MET A 282 -1.51 -1.33 13.20
N VAL A 283 -2.08 -1.67 14.37
CA VAL A 283 -3.10 -2.73 14.48
C VAL A 283 -4.34 -2.38 13.66
N ALA A 284 -4.78 -1.12 13.68
CA ALA A 284 -5.91 -0.65 12.89
C ALA A 284 -5.68 -0.87 11.40
N ASP A 285 -4.53 -0.43 10.87
CA ASP A 285 -4.19 -0.53 9.45
C ASP A 285 -4.10 -2.00 8.99
N LEU A 286 -3.47 -2.85 9.80
CA LEU A 286 -3.34 -4.28 9.50
C LEU A 286 -4.68 -5.00 9.56
N SER A 287 -5.50 -4.73 10.58
CA SER A 287 -6.79 -5.39 10.77
C SER A 287 -7.83 -4.98 9.73
N GLU A 288 -7.83 -3.73 9.28
CA GLU A 288 -8.74 -3.25 8.24
C GLU A 288 -8.57 -4.01 6.92
N SER A 289 -7.32 -4.23 6.50
CA SER A 289 -7.04 -5.01 5.30
C SER A 289 -7.54 -6.45 5.37
N ILE A 290 -7.37 -7.12 6.54
CA ILE A 290 -7.84 -8.50 6.73
C ILE A 290 -9.35 -8.54 6.79
N ALA A 291 -9.98 -7.62 7.54
CA ALA A 291 -11.43 -7.55 7.65
C ALA A 291 -12.10 -7.27 6.30
N ALA A 292 -11.49 -6.40 5.46
CA ALA A 292 -11.98 -6.13 4.10
C ALA A 292 -11.91 -7.39 3.22
N GLN A 293 -10.88 -8.20 3.35
CA GLN A 293 -10.76 -9.45 2.61
C GLN A 293 -11.84 -10.46 3.06
N PHE A 294 -12.07 -10.57 4.36
CA PHE A 294 -13.13 -11.43 4.89
C PHE A 294 -14.53 -10.97 4.44
N ALA A 295 -14.79 -9.66 4.52
CA ALA A 295 -16.07 -9.11 4.06
C ALA A 295 -16.35 -9.45 2.59
N ARG A 296 -15.36 -9.37 1.70
CA ARG A 296 -15.50 -9.77 0.29
C ARG A 296 -15.87 -11.24 0.12
N ARG A 297 -15.39 -12.11 1.01
CA ARG A 297 -15.74 -13.53 0.95
C ARG A 297 -17.20 -13.79 1.28
N ILE A 298 -17.75 -13.07 2.24
CA ILE A 298 -19.06 -13.37 2.83
C ILE A 298 -20.19 -12.44 2.35
N ALA A 299 -19.86 -11.29 1.75
CA ALA A 299 -20.84 -10.27 1.37
C ALA A 299 -20.62 -9.77 -0.05
N VAL A 300 -21.70 -9.29 -0.68
CA VAL A 300 -21.59 -8.47 -1.88
C VAL A 300 -20.96 -7.13 -1.47
N THR A 301 -19.82 -6.79 -2.07
CA THR A 301 -19.04 -5.61 -1.69
C THR A 301 -18.76 -4.72 -2.89
N GLN A 302 -18.44 -3.45 -2.62
CA GLN A 302 -17.89 -2.54 -3.61
C GLN A 302 -16.38 -2.45 -3.45
N MET A 303 -15.67 -2.40 -4.57
CA MET A 303 -14.22 -2.27 -4.59
C MET A 303 -13.78 -1.25 -5.64
N ASP A 304 -12.89 -0.36 -5.25
CA ASP A 304 -12.25 0.56 -6.19
C ASP A 304 -11.11 -0.16 -6.91
N VAL A 305 -11.16 -0.12 -8.23
CA VAL A 305 -10.15 -0.68 -9.12
C VAL A 305 -9.55 0.42 -9.99
N SER A 306 -8.28 0.28 -10.32
CA SER A 306 -7.59 1.24 -11.19
C SER A 306 -7.25 0.59 -12.51
N TYR A 307 -7.68 1.20 -13.61
CA TYR A 307 -7.40 0.73 -14.96
C TYR A 307 -6.51 1.70 -15.72
N PRO A 308 -5.63 1.22 -16.60
CA PRO A 308 -4.80 2.09 -17.41
C PRO A 308 -5.68 2.87 -18.39
N LEU A 309 -5.37 4.14 -18.56
CA LEU A 309 -5.96 5.02 -19.57
C LEU A 309 -5.00 5.08 -20.76
N ALA A 310 -5.50 4.93 -21.98
CA ALA A 310 -4.68 5.07 -23.16
C ALA A 310 -4.24 6.54 -23.33
N THR A 311 -2.96 6.74 -23.64
CA THR A 311 -2.34 8.09 -23.61
C THR A 311 -2.39 8.82 -24.94
N GLY A 312 -2.62 8.11 -26.04
CA GLY A 312 -2.87 8.70 -27.36
C GLY A 312 -4.31 9.25 -27.47
N GLY A 313 -4.63 9.82 -28.60
CA GLY A 313 -5.97 10.33 -28.90
C GLY A 313 -6.31 11.68 -28.27
N ASN A 314 -7.59 11.94 -28.04
CA ASN A 314 -8.14 13.22 -27.63
C ASN A 314 -7.77 13.60 -26.19
N PRO A 315 -6.94 14.66 -25.97
CA PRO A 315 -6.48 15.02 -24.63
C PRO A 315 -7.59 15.56 -23.71
N THR A 316 -8.60 16.24 -24.29
CA THR A 316 -9.73 16.76 -23.51
C THR A 316 -10.60 15.62 -22.97
N ALA A 317 -10.84 14.60 -23.78
CA ALA A 317 -11.57 13.42 -23.32
C ALA A 317 -10.82 12.69 -22.19
N ARG A 318 -9.49 12.57 -22.29
CA ARG A 318 -8.69 11.97 -21.21
C ARG A 318 -8.83 12.72 -19.89
N LEU A 319 -8.72 14.05 -19.90
CA LEU A 319 -8.89 14.86 -18.70
C LEU A 319 -10.28 14.67 -18.07
N LEU A 320 -11.32 14.57 -18.89
CA LEU A 320 -12.68 14.30 -18.40
C LEU A 320 -12.82 12.91 -17.78
N ILE A 321 -12.17 11.89 -18.36
CA ILE A 321 -12.15 10.53 -17.82
C ILE A 321 -11.42 10.49 -16.46
N GLU A 322 -10.27 11.15 -16.37
CA GLU A 322 -9.51 11.27 -15.10
C GLU A 322 -10.33 12.01 -14.02
N ALA A 323 -11.13 12.98 -14.42
CA ALA A 323 -12.06 13.71 -13.55
C ALA A 323 -13.36 12.95 -13.22
N GLY A 324 -13.60 11.76 -13.83
CA GLY A 324 -14.83 10.97 -13.63
C GLY A 324 -16.04 11.48 -14.42
N ALA A 325 -15.87 12.43 -15.34
CA ALA A 325 -16.96 12.99 -16.17
C ALA A 325 -17.20 12.15 -17.44
N TYR A 326 -17.61 10.90 -17.24
CA TYR A 326 -17.66 9.86 -18.27
C TYR A 326 -18.65 10.18 -19.39
N GLU A 327 -19.85 10.70 -19.09
CA GLU A 327 -20.88 11.04 -20.08
C GLU A 327 -20.38 12.12 -21.05
N LYS A 328 -19.71 13.16 -20.53
CA LYS A 328 -19.09 14.20 -21.37
C LYS A 328 -17.94 13.67 -22.20
N ALA A 329 -17.14 12.77 -21.65
CA ALA A 329 -16.06 12.12 -22.37
C ALA A 329 -16.60 11.27 -23.51
N ILE A 330 -17.70 10.53 -23.31
CA ILE A 330 -18.41 9.76 -24.35
C ILE A 330 -18.84 10.67 -25.50
N GLU A 331 -19.46 11.81 -25.19
CA GLU A 331 -19.89 12.78 -26.21
C GLU A 331 -18.71 13.28 -27.06
N ILE A 332 -17.61 13.68 -26.41
CA ILE A 332 -16.42 14.19 -27.10
C ILE A 332 -15.77 13.09 -27.95
N LEU A 333 -15.62 11.88 -27.40
CA LEU A 333 -15.00 10.78 -28.11
C LEU A 333 -15.84 10.33 -29.31
N ASN A 334 -17.14 10.24 -29.18
CA ASN A 334 -18.05 9.94 -30.31
C ASN A 334 -17.94 11.02 -31.41
N ASN A 335 -17.96 12.31 -31.03
CA ASN A 335 -17.78 13.40 -31.98
C ASN A 335 -16.41 13.37 -32.68
N THR A 336 -15.36 13.02 -31.93
CA THR A 336 -13.98 12.89 -32.46
C THR A 336 -13.92 11.72 -33.47
N LEU A 337 -14.41 10.56 -33.09
CA LEU A 337 -14.38 9.34 -33.91
C LEU A 337 -15.26 9.43 -35.14
N ASN A 338 -16.42 10.12 -35.07
CA ASN A 338 -17.32 10.32 -36.21
C ASN A 338 -16.76 11.30 -37.27
N ARG A 339 -15.90 12.24 -36.85
CA ARG A 339 -15.26 13.22 -37.76
C ARG A 339 -13.91 12.74 -38.27
N ALA A 340 -13.31 11.74 -37.65
CA ALA A 340 -12.00 11.24 -38.04
C ALA A 340 -12.07 10.44 -39.35
N ARG A 341 -11.15 10.70 -40.26
CA ARG A 341 -10.95 9.89 -41.47
C ARG A 341 -10.41 8.50 -41.13
N GLU A 342 -9.51 8.46 -40.15
CA GLU A 342 -8.96 7.27 -39.58
C GLU A 342 -9.22 7.29 -38.06
N LYS A 343 -9.82 6.22 -37.52
CA LYS A 343 -10.17 6.14 -36.11
C LYS A 343 -8.93 5.84 -35.30
N ASN A 344 -8.67 6.63 -34.24
CA ASN A 344 -7.60 6.39 -33.31
C ASN A 344 -8.02 5.26 -32.33
N PRO A 345 -7.28 4.15 -32.25
CA PRO A 345 -7.63 3.04 -31.37
C PRO A 345 -7.58 3.39 -29.88
N ASP A 346 -6.72 4.36 -29.48
CA ASP A 346 -6.69 4.86 -28.08
C ASP A 346 -7.98 5.59 -27.71
N ASP A 347 -8.56 6.38 -28.62
CA ASP A 347 -9.85 7.03 -28.40
C ASP A 347 -10.99 6.01 -28.31
N ILE A 348 -10.95 4.97 -29.14
CA ILE A 348 -11.93 3.88 -29.09
C ILE A 348 -11.81 3.13 -27.76
N TYR A 349 -10.59 2.78 -27.32
CA TYR A 349 -10.38 2.13 -26.02
C TYR A 349 -10.89 3.01 -24.87
N ASN A 350 -10.55 4.30 -24.87
CA ASN A 350 -10.98 5.24 -23.84
C ASN A 350 -12.50 5.42 -23.84
N LEU A 351 -13.16 5.35 -25.01
CA LEU A 351 -14.62 5.31 -25.12
C LEU A 351 -15.20 4.03 -24.49
N GLY A 352 -14.58 2.89 -24.75
CA GLY A 352 -14.95 1.61 -24.11
C GLY A 352 -14.82 1.68 -22.59
N LEU A 353 -13.79 2.36 -22.07
CA LEU A 353 -13.58 2.56 -20.64
C LEU A 353 -14.67 3.46 -20.02
N CYS A 354 -15.15 4.48 -20.75
CA CYS A 354 -16.28 5.29 -20.31
C CYS A 354 -17.57 4.47 -20.24
N TYR A 355 -17.86 3.64 -21.25
CA TYR A 355 -19.03 2.73 -21.19
C TYR A 355 -18.93 1.68 -20.09
N GLU A 356 -17.71 1.21 -19.79
CA GLU A 356 -17.48 0.35 -18.64
C GLU A 356 -17.81 1.08 -17.33
N ALA A 357 -17.39 2.34 -17.19
CA ALA A 357 -17.63 3.18 -16.03
C ALA A 357 -19.12 3.48 -15.80
N THR A 358 -19.90 3.68 -16.89
CA THR A 358 -21.36 3.89 -16.84
C THR A 358 -22.16 2.58 -16.71
N GLY A 359 -21.49 1.41 -16.77
CA GLY A 359 -22.11 0.10 -16.60
C GLY A 359 -22.70 -0.49 -17.89
N ASP A 360 -22.47 0.14 -19.05
CA ASP A 360 -22.90 -0.29 -20.37
C ASP A 360 -21.96 -1.37 -20.96
N PHE A 361 -21.80 -2.47 -20.23
CA PHE A 361 -20.83 -3.53 -20.56
C PHE A 361 -21.01 -4.17 -21.94
N GLY A 362 -22.21 -4.06 -22.53
CA GLY A 362 -22.47 -4.52 -23.87
C GLY A 362 -21.74 -3.67 -24.91
N ILE A 363 -21.90 -2.36 -24.82
CA ILE A 363 -21.28 -1.38 -25.70
C ILE A 363 -19.77 -1.35 -25.45
N ALA A 364 -19.33 -1.35 -24.20
CA ALA A 364 -17.91 -1.40 -23.84
C ALA A 364 -17.19 -2.57 -24.50
N LEU A 365 -17.79 -3.78 -24.51
CA LEU A 365 -17.19 -4.96 -25.14
C LEU A 365 -17.01 -4.78 -26.66
N VAL A 366 -18.03 -4.27 -27.33
CA VAL A 366 -17.97 -3.99 -28.78
C VAL A 366 -16.88 -2.98 -29.08
N THR A 367 -16.81 -1.91 -28.29
CA THR A 367 -15.82 -0.84 -28.44
C THR A 367 -14.39 -1.33 -28.21
N TYR A 368 -14.15 -2.16 -27.19
CA TYR A 368 -12.84 -2.76 -26.97
C TYR A 368 -12.43 -3.73 -28.08
N ASN A 369 -13.37 -4.49 -28.64
CA ASN A 369 -13.11 -5.34 -29.81
C ASN A 369 -12.73 -4.51 -31.04
N GLU A 370 -13.38 -3.36 -31.26
CA GLU A 370 -13.04 -2.44 -32.35
C GLU A 370 -11.62 -1.88 -32.18
N ALA A 371 -11.23 -1.41 -30.98
CA ALA A 371 -9.87 -0.96 -30.70
C ALA A 371 -8.82 -2.06 -30.94
N THR A 372 -9.12 -3.29 -30.48
CA THR A 372 -8.23 -4.44 -30.65
C THR A 372 -8.11 -4.88 -32.11
N ALA A 373 -9.16 -4.72 -32.90
CA ALA A 373 -9.12 -5.04 -34.35
C ALA A 373 -8.18 -4.09 -35.11
N ILE A 374 -8.08 -2.82 -34.69
CA ILE A 374 -7.19 -1.84 -35.31
C ILE A 374 -5.75 -2.05 -34.86
N ASP A 375 -5.51 -2.25 -33.57
CA ASP A 375 -4.17 -2.53 -33.04
C ASP A 375 -4.20 -3.79 -32.12
N PRO A 376 -4.03 -4.97 -32.71
CA PRO A 376 -4.08 -6.25 -31.98
C PRO A 376 -2.86 -6.51 -31.08
N LYS A 377 -1.82 -5.69 -31.17
CA LYS A 377 -0.62 -5.83 -30.34
C LYS A 377 -0.72 -5.08 -29.02
N ASN A 378 -1.69 -4.20 -28.89
CA ASN A 378 -1.85 -3.40 -27.68
C ASN A 378 -2.55 -4.22 -26.58
N LEU A 379 -1.77 -4.61 -25.58
CA LEU A 379 -2.23 -5.48 -24.50
C LEU A 379 -3.37 -4.87 -23.68
N ILE A 380 -3.40 -3.53 -23.49
CA ILE A 380 -4.44 -2.90 -22.67
C ILE A 380 -5.84 -3.05 -23.27
N TYR A 381 -5.96 -3.10 -24.61
CA TYR A 381 -7.25 -3.29 -25.27
C TYR A 381 -7.79 -4.72 -25.05
N ALA A 382 -6.92 -5.71 -25.24
CA ALA A 382 -7.26 -7.11 -24.95
C ALA A 382 -7.62 -7.33 -23.47
N GLN A 383 -6.92 -6.67 -22.56
CA GLN A 383 -7.24 -6.67 -21.12
C GLN A 383 -8.63 -6.08 -20.85
N GLY A 384 -9.04 -5.05 -21.60
CA GLY A 384 -10.38 -4.47 -21.56
C GLY A 384 -11.46 -5.52 -21.84
N ILE A 385 -11.29 -6.30 -22.91
CA ILE A 385 -12.23 -7.39 -23.30
C ILE A 385 -12.36 -8.41 -22.16
N GLY A 386 -11.24 -8.98 -21.70
CA GLY A 386 -11.24 -9.99 -20.64
C GLY A 386 -11.85 -9.48 -19.32
N ARG A 387 -11.66 -8.18 -19.04
CA ARG A 387 -12.23 -7.51 -17.87
C ARG A 387 -13.75 -7.40 -17.97
N ILE A 388 -14.29 -6.95 -19.10
CA ILE A 388 -15.73 -6.83 -19.31
C ILE A 388 -16.43 -8.18 -19.23
N GLU A 389 -15.86 -9.23 -19.80
CA GLU A 389 -16.42 -10.57 -19.69
C GLU A 389 -16.50 -11.05 -18.24
N ARG A 390 -15.47 -10.75 -17.44
CA ARG A 390 -15.48 -11.04 -15.99
C ARG A 390 -16.57 -10.24 -15.29
N LEU A 391 -16.64 -8.92 -15.49
CA LEU A 391 -17.62 -8.03 -14.87
C LEU A 391 -19.06 -8.43 -15.21
N LYS A 392 -19.32 -8.87 -16.43
CA LYS A 392 -20.64 -9.41 -16.82
C LYS A 392 -21.01 -10.67 -16.02
N ARG A 393 -20.05 -11.58 -15.82
CA ARG A 393 -20.28 -12.78 -14.99
C ARG A 393 -20.52 -12.42 -13.52
N GLU A 394 -19.70 -11.50 -12.98
CA GLU A 394 -19.83 -11.02 -11.59
C GLU A 394 -21.17 -10.31 -11.38
N LYS A 395 -21.59 -9.44 -12.28
CA LYS A 395 -22.90 -8.75 -12.22
C LYS A 395 -24.08 -9.75 -12.20
N ARG A 396 -24.01 -10.82 -13.00
CA ARG A 396 -25.03 -11.88 -12.95
C ARG A 396 -25.04 -12.59 -11.60
N ARG A 397 -23.86 -12.98 -11.08
CA ARG A 397 -23.77 -13.62 -9.76
C ARG A 397 -24.29 -12.72 -8.65
N VAL A 398 -23.99 -11.41 -8.67
CA VAL A 398 -24.54 -10.45 -7.72
C VAL A 398 -26.07 -10.41 -7.80
N ALA A 399 -26.64 -10.31 -9.01
CA ALA A 399 -28.07 -10.31 -9.21
C ALA A 399 -28.73 -11.60 -8.66
N ASP A 400 -28.16 -12.76 -8.95
CA ASP A 400 -28.64 -14.05 -8.46
C ASP A 400 -28.56 -14.13 -6.91
N GLN A 401 -27.49 -13.64 -6.30
CA GLN A 401 -27.36 -13.62 -4.84
C GLN A 401 -28.38 -12.69 -4.18
N LEU A 402 -28.64 -11.52 -4.77
CA LEU A 402 -29.62 -10.57 -4.25
C LEU A 402 -31.06 -11.08 -4.42
N VAL A 403 -31.38 -11.70 -5.55
CA VAL A 403 -32.72 -12.29 -5.79
C VAL A 403 -33.00 -13.45 -4.82
N ARG A 404 -32.05 -14.36 -4.61
CA ARG A 404 -32.23 -15.48 -3.66
C ARG A 404 -32.34 -15.04 -2.21
N ARG A 405 -31.87 -13.82 -1.91
CA ARG A 405 -31.90 -13.26 -0.57
C ARG A 405 -33.25 -12.61 -0.23
N ASN A 406 -33.95 -12.03 -1.20
CA ASN A 406 -35.30 -11.44 -1.03
C ASN A 406 -36.37 -12.48 -0.96
#